data_7d8a6d09c70b56c825fd72e5a1fb666e
#
_entry.id   7d8a6d09c70b56c825fd72e5a1fb666e
#
_cell.length_a   1.000
_cell.length_b   1.000
_cell.length_c   1.000
_cell.angle_alpha   90.00
_cell.angle_beta   90.00
_cell.angle_gamma   90.00
#
_symmetry.space_group_name_H-M   'P 1'
#
loop_
_entity.id
_entity.type
_entity.pdbx_description
1 polymer ?
#
loop_
_entity_poly.entity_id
_entity_poly.type
_entity_poly.pdbx_seq_one_letter_code
_entity_poly.pdbx_strand_id
1 'polypeptide(L)'
;EIVAAAKRKQVIAQVGHIEHFNPVTTFLEEHIYHPRYIQADRFAPFQPRGTEVGVVLDLMIHDLGVIKQLVRSPVSRVEAIGVNVMSPTEDIANARIVFENGCVANINTSRVSMRKVRDIRVFQPNAYLSLNFMEQQGHLLTQRGKSIERHDIPIEKAEPLMLELR
;
A
#
# COMPACT_ATOMS: atom_id res chain seq x y z
N GLU A 1 4.58 16.26 -22.07
CA GLU A 1 4.48 17.74 -22.07
C GLU A 1 4.94 18.36 -20.76
N ILE A 2 4.42 17.94 -19.58
CA ILE A 2 4.74 18.51 -18.26
C ILE A 2 6.25 18.42 -17.97
N VAL A 3 6.87 17.24 -18.13
CA VAL A 3 8.31 17.03 -17.91
C VAL A 3 9.16 17.94 -18.80
N ALA A 4 8.77 18.11 -20.08
CA ALA A 4 9.48 19.01 -20.99
C ALA A 4 9.32 20.48 -20.57
N ALA A 5 8.13 20.87 -20.08
CA ALA A 5 7.91 22.22 -19.59
C ALA A 5 8.72 22.50 -18.31
N ALA A 6 8.74 21.56 -17.38
CA ALA A 6 9.54 21.67 -16.15
C ALA A 6 11.04 21.81 -16.46
N LYS A 7 11.57 20.98 -17.37
CA LYS A 7 12.97 21.09 -17.83
C LYS A 7 13.28 22.44 -18.45
N ARG A 8 12.41 22.96 -19.35
CA ARG A 8 12.60 24.28 -19.97
C ARG A 8 12.59 25.42 -18.96
N LYS A 9 11.77 25.31 -17.92
CA LYS A 9 11.64 26.34 -16.87
C LYS A 9 12.56 26.12 -15.69
N GLN A 10 13.34 25.03 -15.67
CA GLN A 10 14.24 24.65 -14.57
C GLN A 10 13.51 24.59 -13.21
N VAL A 11 12.28 24.09 -13.22
CA VAL A 11 11.48 23.87 -12.01
C VAL A 11 11.33 22.37 -11.72
N ILE A 12 11.14 22.04 -10.45
CA ILE A 12 10.90 20.67 -10.01
C ILE A 12 9.48 20.27 -10.42
N ALA A 13 9.33 19.09 -11.04
CA ALA A 13 8.05 18.42 -11.25
C ALA A 13 8.11 17.03 -10.62
N GLN A 14 7.25 16.78 -9.69
CA GLN A 14 7.16 15.52 -8.96
C GLN A 14 5.73 14.99 -9.02
N VAL A 15 5.59 13.67 -9.15
CA VAL A 15 4.31 12.97 -8.97
C VAL A 15 4.15 12.66 -7.48
N GLY A 16 3.07 13.15 -6.89
CA GLY A 16 2.77 12.88 -5.49
C GLY A 16 2.30 11.43 -5.27
N HIS A 17 2.76 10.85 -4.18
CA HIS A 17 2.33 9.53 -3.69
C HIS A 17 1.92 9.66 -2.23
N ILE A 18 0.73 10.17 -2.02
CA ILE A 18 0.20 10.58 -0.71
C ILE A 18 0.31 9.50 0.38
N GLU A 19 0.18 8.22 0.03
CA GLU A 19 0.28 7.13 1.01
C GLU A 19 1.71 6.97 1.58
N HIS A 20 2.74 7.48 0.92
CA HIS A 20 4.10 7.51 1.48
C HIS A 20 4.21 8.45 2.69
N PHE A 21 3.34 9.45 2.76
CA PHE A 21 3.28 10.44 3.85
C PHE A 21 2.21 10.09 4.90
N ASN A 22 1.54 8.96 4.74
CA ASN A 22 0.57 8.50 5.73
C ASN A 22 1.32 8.07 7.01
N PRO A 23 0.88 8.51 8.21
CA PRO A 23 1.49 8.09 9.47
C PRO A 23 1.61 6.58 9.67
N VAL A 24 0.70 5.80 9.06
CA VAL A 24 0.79 4.33 9.02
C VAL A 24 2.06 3.88 8.30
N THR A 25 2.43 4.50 7.18
CA THR A 25 3.64 4.17 6.44
C THR A 25 4.89 4.47 7.25
N THR A 26 4.95 5.63 7.89
CA THR A 26 6.05 6.02 8.79
C THR A 26 6.22 4.99 9.91
N PHE A 27 5.12 4.62 10.57
CA PHE A 27 5.16 3.59 11.62
C PHE A 27 5.68 2.25 11.10
N LEU A 28 5.23 1.82 9.92
CA LEU A 28 5.68 0.57 9.31
C LEU A 28 7.19 0.61 9.00
N GLU A 29 7.71 1.73 8.49
CA GLU A 29 9.14 1.88 8.18
C GLU A 29 10.04 1.77 9.40
N GLU A 30 9.57 2.25 10.55
CA GLU A 30 10.30 2.20 11.81
C GLU A 30 10.27 0.81 12.46
N HIS A 31 9.24 0.01 12.22
CA HIS A 31 8.99 -1.25 12.93
C HIS A 31 9.16 -2.50 12.07
N ILE A 32 9.26 -2.36 10.74
CA ILE A 32 9.51 -3.49 9.85
C ILE A 32 11.01 -3.60 9.58
N TYR A 33 11.56 -4.76 9.91
CA TYR A 33 12.99 -5.04 9.72
C TYR A 33 13.26 -6.25 8.83
N HIS A 34 12.36 -7.24 8.77
CA HIS A 34 12.53 -8.45 7.98
C HIS A 34 11.19 -9.06 7.57
N PRO A 35 10.41 -8.36 6.71
CA PRO A 35 9.10 -8.85 6.30
C PRO A 35 9.24 -10.16 5.52
N ARG A 36 8.42 -11.15 5.88
CA ARG A 36 8.33 -12.44 5.21
C ARG A 36 7.13 -12.52 4.31
N TYR A 37 6.02 -11.92 4.76
CA TYR A 37 4.79 -11.89 4.01
C TYR A 37 4.07 -10.55 4.26
N ILE A 38 3.55 -9.97 3.20
CA ILE A 38 2.74 -8.75 3.25
C ILE A 38 1.42 -9.03 2.52
N GLN A 39 0.32 -8.63 3.12
CA GLN A 39 -0.99 -8.59 2.49
C GLN A 39 -1.50 -7.17 2.50
N ALA A 40 -1.91 -6.66 1.33
CA ALA A 40 -2.56 -5.36 1.20
C ALA A 40 -3.91 -5.53 0.51
N ASP A 41 -4.94 -4.93 1.10
CA ASP A 41 -6.31 -4.97 0.61
C ASP A 41 -6.82 -3.52 0.42
N ARG A 42 -7.11 -3.15 -0.84
CA ARG A 42 -7.60 -1.80 -1.19
C ARG A 42 -8.89 -1.92 -2.01
N PHE A 43 -9.99 -1.67 -1.35
CA PHE A 43 -11.32 -1.78 -1.94
C PHE A 43 -12.06 -0.45 -1.89
N ALA A 44 -12.82 -0.16 -2.95
CA ALA A 44 -13.68 1.01 -3.05
C ALA A 44 -15.02 0.65 -3.68
N PRO A 45 -16.12 1.33 -3.32
CA PRO A 45 -17.38 1.25 -4.05
C PRO A 45 -17.22 1.78 -5.48
N PHE A 46 -17.99 1.19 -6.40
CA PHE A 46 -17.97 1.60 -7.79
C PHE A 46 -18.42 3.06 -7.96
N GLN A 47 -17.68 3.79 -8.75
CA GLN A 47 -18.02 5.14 -9.20
C GLN A 47 -17.80 5.21 -10.70
N PRO A 48 -18.73 5.81 -11.49
CA PRO A 48 -18.60 5.91 -12.95
C PRO A 48 -17.42 6.78 -13.40
N ARG A 49 -16.95 7.70 -12.55
CA ARG A 49 -15.85 8.61 -12.84
C ARG A 49 -14.50 7.90 -12.67
N GLY A 50 -13.59 8.11 -13.61
CA GLY A 50 -12.23 7.57 -13.56
C GLY A 50 -12.12 6.12 -14.05
N THR A 51 -13.16 5.57 -14.69
CA THR A 51 -13.18 4.20 -15.19
C THR A 51 -12.37 4.00 -16.47
N GLU A 52 -11.86 5.08 -17.07
CA GLU A 52 -10.90 5.05 -18.16
C GLU A 52 -9.52 4.55 -17.76
N VAL A 53 -9.21 4.57 -16.46
CA VAL A 53 -7.97 4.05 -15.87
C VAL A 53 -8.29 2.80 -15.05
N GLY A 54 -7.51 1.73 -15.24
CA GLY A 54 -7.68 0.49 -14.50
C GLY A 54 -7.26 0.59 -13.04
N VAL A 55 -7.78 -0.30 -12.18
CA VAL A 55 -7.52 -0.27 -10.72
C VAL A 55 -6.05 -0.46 -10.35
N VAL A 56 -5.24 -1.00 -11.25
CA VAL A 56 -3.80 -1.13 -11.00
C VAL A 56 -3.16 0.25 -10.89
N LEU A 57 -3.43 1.14 -11.83
CA LEU A 57 -2.87 2.51 -11.86
C LEU A 57 -3.62 3.49 -10.98
N ASP A 58 -4.91 3.23 -10.67
CA ASP A 58 -5.72 4.13 -9.85
C ASP A 58 -5.61 3.81 -8.35
N LEU A 59 -5.56 2.53 -7.97
CA LEU A 59 -5.61 2.09 -6.59
C LEU A 59 -4.37 1.30 -6.16
N MET A 60 -4.01 0.22 -6.88
CA MET A 60 -2.93 -0.70 -6.47
C MET A 60 -1.57 -0.03 -6.41
N ILE A 61 -1.33 0.97 -7.23
CA ILE A 61 -0.05 1.71 -7.29
C ILE A 61 0.36 2.29 -5.94
N HIS A 62 -0.59 2.69 -5.12
CA HIS A 62 -0.33 3.20 -3.77
C HIS A 62 0.26 2.11 -2.86
N ASP A 63 -0.34 0.92 -2.88
CA ASP A 63 0.13 -0.21 -2.07
C ASP A 63 1.46 -0.76 -2.60
N LEU A 64 1.64 -0.78 -3.93
CA LEU A 64 2.91 -1.13 -4.57
C LEU A 64 4.05 -0.22 -4.12
N GLY A 65 3.79 1.09 -4.04
CA GLY A 65 4.76 2.07 -3.55
C GLY A 65 5.19 1.78 -2.11
N VAL A 66 4.22 1.65 -1.21
CA VAL A 66 4.47 1.34 0.21
C VAL A 66 5.22 0.01 0.37
N ILE A 67 4.76 -1.06 -0.27
CA ILE A 67 5.39 -2.38 -0.18
C ILE A 67 6.84 -2.34 -0.66
N LYS A 68 7.12 -1.67 -1.78
CA LYS A 68 8.48 -1.52 -2.31
C LYS A 68 9.40 -0.80 -1.31
N GLN A 69 8.88 0.22 -0.63
CA GLN A 69 9.59 0.99 0.39
C GLN A 69 9.93 0.14 1.63
N LEU A 70 8.99 -0.73 2.04
CA LEU A 70 9.15 -1.61 3.20
C LEU A 70 10.07 -2.81 2.94
N VAL A 71 9.96 -3.47 1.78
CA VAL A 71 10.69 -4.70 1.48
C VAL A 71 12.15 -4.44 1.11
N ARG A 72 12.44 -3.33 0.44
CA ARG A 72 13.80 -2.89 0.07
C ARG A 72 14.64 -3.97 -0.65
N SER A 73 14.00 -4.75 -1.51
CA SER A 73 14.63 -5.82 -2.28
C SER A 73 14.12 -5.80 -3.72
N PRO A 74 14.92 -6.21 -4.71
CA PRO A 74 14.43 -6.37 -6.08
C PRO A 74 13.30 -7.39 -6.17
N VAL A 75 12.42 -7.17 -7.16
CA VAL A 75 11.35 -8.12 -7.50
C VAL A 75 11.94 -9.24 -8.34
N SER A 76 11.72 -10.50 -7.93
CA SER A 76 12.16 -11.68 -8.68
C SER A 76 11.06 -12.23 -9.58
N ARG A 77 9.78 -12.19 -9.15
CA ARG A 77 8.65 -12.70 -9.92
C ARG A 77 7.35 -11.98 -9.57
N VAL A 78 6.50 -11.81 -10.58
CA VAL A 78 5.12 -11.30 -10.43
C VAL A 78 4.16 -12.28 -11.09
N GLU A 79 3.09 -12.61 -10.36
CA GLU A 79 1.91 -13.31 -10.87
C GLU A 79 0.71 -12.40 -10.63
N ALA A 80 -0.02 -12.03 -11.67
CA ALA A 80 -1.12 -11.09 -11.53
C ALA A 80 -2.28 -11.42 -12.46
N ILE A 81 -3.47 -11.01 -12.04
CA ILE A 81 -4.69 -11.04 -12.83
C ILE A 81 -5.45 -9.73 -12.68
N GLY A 82 -6.01 -9.23 -13.76
CA GLY A 82 -6.95 -8.13 -13.78
C GLY A 82 -8.24 -8.56 -14.48
N VAL A 83 -9.38 -8.14 -13.97
CA VAL A 83 -10.70 -8.48 -14.52
C VAL A 83 -11.56 -7.23 -14.62
N ASN A 84 -12.13 -7.00 -15.80
CA ASN A 84 -13.16 -6.00 -16.02
C ASN A 84 -14.54 -6.59 -15.70
N VAL A 85 -15.35 -5.86 -14.92
CA VAL A 85 -16.67 -6.30 -14.45
C VAL A 85 -17.75 -5.30 -14.86
N MET A 86 -17.55 -4.02 -14.61
CA MET A 86 -18.50 -2.93 -14.84
C MET A 86 -17.95 -1.82 -15.73
N SER A 87 -16.64 -1.80 -15.98
CA SER A 87 -15.96 -0.80 -16.81
C SER A 87 -15.14 -1.42 -17.94
N PRO A 88 -14.69 -0.64 -18.93
CA PRO A 88 -13.85 -1.16 -20.02
C PRO A 88 -12.43 -1.56 -19.57
N THR A 89 -11.97 -1.08 -18.42
CA THR A 89 -10.68 -1.42 -17.85
C THR A 89 -10.85 -2.42 -16.70
N GLU A 90 -9.76 -2.92 -16.10
CA GLU A 90 -9.85 -3.82 -14.97
C GLU A 90 -10.46 -3.11 -13.73
N ASP A 91 -11.53 -3.69 -13.18
CA ASP A 91 -12.21 -3.24 -11.96
C ASP A 91 -11.73 -3.97 -10.71
N ILE A 92 -11.11 -5.13 -10.91
CA ILE A 92 -10.51 -5.97 -9.88
C ILE A 92 -9.13 -6.37 -10.36
N ALA A 93 -8.15 -6.33 -9.47
CA ALA A 93 -6.82 -6.88 -9.71
C ALA A 93 -6.28 -7.59 -8.46
N ASN A 94 -5.59 -8.69 -8.69
CA ASN A 94 -4.79 -9.38 -7.69
C ASN A 94 -3.36 -9.49 -8.20
N ALA A 95 -2.39 -9.25 -7.34
CA ALA A 95 -0.99 -9.44 -7.66
C ALA A 95 -0.27 -10.15 -6.52
N ARG A 96 0.49 -11.19 -6.89
CA ARG A 96 1.45 -11.87 -6.02
C ARG A 96 2.85 -11.50 -6.48
N ILE A 97 3.62 -10.86 -5.61
CA ILE A 97 4.97 -10.39 -5.88
C ILE A 97 5.94 -11.16 -4.98
N VAL A 98 6.96 -11.77 -5.58
CA VAL A 98 8.05 -12.44 -4.87
C VAL A 98 9.31 -11.59 -5.01
N PHE A 99 9.96 -11.31 -3.89
CA PHE A 99 11.19 -10.54 -3.84
C PHE A 99 12.42 -11.45 -3.69
N GLU A 100 13.60 -10.97 -4.10
CA GLU A 100 14.84 -11.75 -4.03
C GLU A 100 15.24 -12.13 -2.60
N ASN A 101 14.88 -11.30 -1.59
CA ASN A 101 15.09 -11.60 -0.18
C ASN A 101 14.11 -12.63 0.40
N GLY A 102 13.25 -13.23 -0.44
CA GLY A 102 12.27 -14.25 -0.09
C GLY A 102 10.97 -13.71 0.51
N CYS A 103 10.82 -12.39 0.64
CA CYS A 103 9.52 -11.79 1.00
C CYS A 103 8.50 -12.02 -0.11
N VAL A 104 7.25 -12.22 0.27
CA VAL A 104 6.13 -12.33 -0.66
C VAL A 104 5.08 -11.29 -0.30
N ALA A 105 4.59 -10.53 -1.28
CA ALA A 105 3.46 -9.64 -1.11
C ALA A 105 2.26 -10.09 -1.95
N ASN A 106 1.07 -10.14 -1.34
CA ASN A 106 -0.21 -10.30 -2.03
C ASN A 106 -1.00 -9.00 -1.93
N ILE A 107 -1.43 -8.50 -3.07
CA ILE A 107 -2.18 -7.24 -3.16
C ILE A 107 -3.52 -7.54 -3.81
N ASN A 108 -4.60 -7.15 -3.16
CA ASN A 108 -5.96 -7.24 -3.69
C ASN A 108 -6.53 -5.83 -3.85
N THR A 109 -7.00 -5.54 -5.03
CA THR A 109 -7.58 -4.22 -5.33
C THR A 109 -8.90 -4.38 -6.07
N SER A 110 -9.90 -3.61 -5.66
CA SER A 110 -11.21 -3.61 -6.31
C SER A 110 -11.88 -2.24 -6.21
N ARG A 111 -12.53 -1.82 -7.31
CA ARG A 111 -13.45 -0.69 -7.32
C ARG A 111 -14.93 -1.12 -7.32
N VAL A 112 -15.20 -2.42 -7.26
CA VAL A 112 -16.57 -2.99 -7.25
C VAL A 112 -16.88 -3.67 -5.91
N SER A 113 -16.52 -3.02 -4.81
CA SER A 113 -16.74 -3.50 -3.45
C SER A 113 -17.89 -2.74 -2.78
N MET A 114 -18.61 -3.42 -1.87
CA MET A 114 -19.64 -2.76 -1.04
C MET A 114 -19.04 -1.94 0.11
N ARG A 115 -17.77 -2.13 0.41
CA ARG A 115 -17.06 -1.46 1.51
C ARG A 115 -15.79 -0.80 1.02
N LYS A 116 -15.45 0.32 1.64
CA LYS A 116 -14.14 0.95 1.48
C LYS A 116 -13.17 0.31 2.46
N VAL A 117 -12.05 -0.22 1.96
CA VAL A 117 -11.00 -0.88 2.75
C VAL A 117 -9.65 -0.36 2.29
N ARG A 118 -8.75 -0.10 3.23
CA ARG A 118 -7.34 0.22 2.98
C ARG A 118 -6.51 -0.37 4.11
N ASP A 119 -6.28 -1.67 4.05
CA ASP A 119 -5.60 -2.42 5.10
C ASP A 119 -4.26 -2.97 4.62
N ILE A 120 -3.29 -2.99 5.52
CA ILE A 120 -2.03 -3.69 5.32
C ILE A 120 -1.75 -4.60 6.52
N ARG A 121 -1.28 -5.80 6.23
CA ARG A 121 -0.84 -6.78 7.22
C ARG A 121 0.58 -7.20 6.89
N VAL A 122 1.46 -7.15 7.87
CA VAL A 122 2.87 -7.51 7.71
C VAL A 122 3.22 -8.60 8.71
N PHE A 123 3.83 -9.65 8.19
CA PHE A 123 4.30 -10.81 8.96
C PHE A 123 5.82 -10.84 8.90
N GLN A 124 6.45 -10.79 10.06
CA GLN A 124 7.90 -10.89 10.22
C GLN A 124 8.24 -11.78 11.42
N PRO A 125 9.51 -12.20 11.61
CA PRO A 125 9.85 -13.05 12.75
C PRO A 125 9.38 -12.45 14.07
N ASN A 126 8.63 -13.24 14.85
CA ASN A 126 8.09 -12.90 16.17
C ASN A 126 7.12 -11.68 16.22
N ALA A 127 6.67 -11.17 15.07
CA ALA A 127 5.75 -10.05 15.03
C ALA A 127 4.76 -10.10 13.86
N TYR A 128 3.52 -9.70 14.15
CA TYR A 128 2.46 -9.49 13.17
C TYR A 128 1.87 -8.10 13.36
N LEU A 129 1.84 -7.32 12.29
CA LEU A 129 1.28 -5.98 12.27
C LEU A 129 0.02 -5.97 11.38
N SER A 130 -1.03 -5.33 11.86
CA SER A 130 -2.27 -5.11 11.10
C SER A 130 -2.69 -3.66 11.26
N LEU A 131 -2.71 -2.91 10.15
CA LEU A 131 -2.96 -1.48 10.15
C LEU A 131 -3.99 -1.09 9.10
N ASN A 132 -4.77 -0.04 9.41
CA ASN A 132 -5.74 0.59 8.52
C ASN A 132 -5.29 2.01 8.18
N PHE A 133 -5.09 2.29 6.89
CA PHE A 133 -4.62 3.60 6.40
C PHE A 133 -5.66 4.71 6.53
N MET A 134 -6.96 4.36 6.46
CA MET A 134 -8.04 5.36 6.54
C MET A 134 -8.24 5.85 7.97
N GLU A 135 -8.22 4.91 8.92
CA GLU A 135 -8.43 5.19 10.33
C GLU A 135 -7.13 5.55 11.05
N GLN A 136 -5.99 5.32 10.38
CA GLN A 136 -4.64 5.53 10.93
C GLN A 136 -4.51 4.88 12.31
N GLN A 137 -4.81 3.59 12.35
CA GLN A 137 -4.75 2.78 13.56
C GLN A 137 -4.38 1.35 13.22
N GLY A 138 -3.99 0.60 14.22
CA GLY A 138 -3.68 -0.80 14.06
C GLY A 138 -3.26 -1.46 15.35
N HIS A 139 -2.84 -2.71 15.23
CA HIS A 139 -2.30 -3.46 16.35
C HIS A 139 -1.08 -4.28 15.91
N LEU A 140 -0.23 -4.51 16.89
CA LEU A 140 0.96 -5.33 16.81
C LEU A 140 0.78 -6.53 17.73
N LEU A 141 0.97 -7.74 17.20
CA LEU A 141 1.15 -8.95 17.99
C LEU A 141 2.63 -9.29 18.04
N THR A 142 3.16 -9.49 19.24
CA THR A 142 4.54 -9.97 19.44
C THR A 142 4.57 -11.26 20.22
N GLN A 143 5.53 -12.12 19.90
CA GLN A 143 5.79 -13.33 20.66
C GLN A 143 6.90 -13.08 21.69
N ARG A 144 6.60 -13.30 22.97
CA ARG A 144 7.57 -13.26 24.05
C ARG A 144 7.60 -14.61 24.79
N GLY A 145 8.58 -15.40 24.45
CA GLY A 145 8.65 -16.79 24.93
C GLY A 145 7.46 -17.60 24.39
N LYS A 146 6.58 -18.09 25.29
CA LYS A 146 5.36 -18.84 24.93
C LYS A 146 4.11 -17.95 24.90
N SER A 147 4.20 -16.69 25.26
CA SER A 147 3.08 -15.75 25.30
C SER A 147 2.99 -14.93 24.04
N ILE A 148 1.77 -14.59 23.63
CA ILE A 148 1.48 -13.62 22.57
C ILE A 148 0.91 -12.40 23.26
N GLU A 149 1.55 -11.26 23.01
CA GLU A 149 1.13 -9.95 23.54
C GLU A 149 0.54 -9.13 22.39
N ARG A 150 -0.60 -8.48 22.65
CA ARG A 150 -1.23 -7.54 21.72
C ARG A 150 -1.04 -6.12 22.23
N HIS A 151 -0.57 -5.27 21.34
CA HIS A 151 -0.37 -3.84 21.60
C HIS A 151 -1.14 -3.05 20.55
N ASP A 152 -1.93 -2.08 20.98
CA ASP A 152 -2.48 -1.08 20.07
C ASP A 152 -1.35 -0.14 19.63
N ILE A 153 -1.34 0.19 18.34
CA ILE A 153 -0.27 1.02 17.77
C ILE A 153 -0.58 2.49 18.02
N PRO A 154 0.29 3.23 18.72
CA PRO A 154 0.09 4.65 19.01
C PRO A 154 0.47 5.50 17.79
N ILE A 155 -0.43 5.61 16.79
CA ILE A 155 -0.23 6.47 15.63
C ILE A 155 -0.81 7.86 15.93
N GLU A 156 0.03 8.87 15.86
CA GLU A 156 -0.42 10.26 15.84
C GLU A 156 -1.03 10.56 14.47
N LYS A 157 -2.35 10.75 14.44
CA LYS A 157 -3.10 10.95 13.20
C LYS A 157 -2.75 12.30 12.58
N ALA A 158 -2.53 12.29 11.27
CA ALA A 158 -2.26 13.51 10.49
C ALA A 158 -2.85 13.40 9.09
N GLU A 159 -3.07 14.54 8.46
CA GLU A 159 -3.52 14.59 7.07
C GLU A 159 -2.33 14.34 6.12
N PRO A 160 -2.30 13.21 5.39
CA PRO A 160 -1.14 12.85 4.55
C PRO A 160 -0.79 13.90 3.49
N LEU A 161 -1.81 14.54 2.89
CA LEU A 161 -1.58 15.59 1.90
C LEU A 161 -0.86 16.80 2.50
N MET A 162 -1.18 17.17 3.74
CA MET A 162 -0.50 18.26 4.42
C MET A 162 0.95 17.92 4.76
N LEU A 163 1.23 16.63 5.00
CA LEU A 163 2.60 16.17 5.24
C LEU A 163 3.42 16.14 3.95
N GLU A 164 2.81 15.79 2.81
CA GLU A 164 3.47 15.80 1.50
C GLU A 164 3.86 17.21 1.04
N LEU A 165 3.10 18.23 1.44
CA LEU A 165 3.29 19.63 1.02
C LEU A 165 4.23 20.43 1.93
N ARG A 166 4.77 19.85 2.98
CA ARG A 166 5.77 20.46 3.87
C ARG A 166 7.20 20.19 3.41
#